data_65266ddb0695be413158a207ef6f2e5a
#
_entry.id   65266ddb0695be413158a207ef6f2e5a
#
_cell.length_a   1.000
_cell.length_b   1.000
_cell.length_c   1.000
_cell.angle_alpha   90.00
_cell.angle_beta   90.00
_cell.angle_gamma   90.00
#
_symmetry.space_group_name_H-M   'P 1'
#
loop_
_entity.id
_entity.type
_entity.pdbx_description
1 polymer ?
#
loop_
_entity_poly.entity_id
_entity_poly.type
_entity_poly.pdbx_seq_one_letter_code
_entity_poly.pdbx_strand_id
1 'polypeptide(L)'
;MSSLCLTLFFHSLTSLVSATASAPNTPSSPALFVSSDRLVHDTASCLKASYYALDAFTSGSIVPIDDLMLGDDYNLVWVGRSGVSQIDSQAVLPIEESWNLISSRSRQLLSESDGRGGYGTQHVLQKTYELHHVRPIVLVHQTKHSLLVNVPSSFLPIFDTLLPPHLVPVALPSVPLPISVSGWQPVPEEFAKHLANITDHLSFSPELDKILSEGIRLDQIRRDVRWLTGEAPSGIKSRHSFTSGAVKTAQWISSQVENTGADCTLQHFLPGFAPNVICHYPSTLNSTEHVIFSAHYDSRGSFGSTRAPGGDDDGSGSGHLLSLARAINSQGIVFEKAVTLAFFAGEEQGLLGSQAYAAHLYSRNATVLLQVQADMLGYHAPGEPLQLGLPEIIHLPEASYLIGNLSQLYSPELVVGKTAACCSDHQSFVTYGFPATQVFERNGPIVDPMYHNSGDISQREGYDFEQIVSIAKVTLSALLTVAEYKRA
;
A
#
# COMPACT_ATOMS: atom_id res chain seq x y z
N MET A 1 -12.59 -24.83 -26.47
CA MET A 1 -11.42 -23.98 -26.13
C MET A 1 -11.08 -24.04 -24.63
N SER A 2 -12.01 -23.85 -23.70
CA SER A 2 -11.74 -23.96 -22.26
C SER A 2 -11.16 -25.30 -21.79
N SER A 3 -11.63 -26.42 -22.38
CA SER A 3 -11.14 -27.76 -22.02
C SER A 3 -9.69 -28.02 -22.45
N LEU A 4 -9.26 -27.43 -23.56
CA LEU A 4 -7.86 -27.54 -24.04
C LEU A 4 -6.90 -26.71 -23.19
N CYS A 5 -7.32 -25.56 -22.74
CA CYS A 5 -6.53 -24.71 -21.82
C CYS A 5 -6.35 -25.35 -20.45
N LEU A 6 -7.41 -25.99 -19.92
CA LEU A 6 -7.32 -26.69 -18.64
C LEU A 6 -6.33 -27.87 -18.74
N THR A 7 -6.32 -28.59 -19.87
CA THR A 7 -5.41 -29.71 -20.08
C THR A 7 -3.93 -29.27 -20.21
N LEU A 8 -3.68 -28.11 -20.80
CA LEU A 8 -2.34 -27.53 -20.89
C LEU A 8 -1.82 -27.02 -19.53
N PHE A 9 -2.72 -26.54 -18.69
CA PHE A 9 -2.34 -26.07 -17.33
C PHE A 9 -1.88 -27.21 -16.42
N PHE A 10 -2.39 -28.44 -16.66
CA PHE A 10 -2.06 -29.64 -15.88
C PHE A 10 -0.94 -30.51 -16.48
N HIS A 11 -0.35 -30.13 -17.61
CA HIS A 11 0.76 -30.86 -18.24
C HIS A 11 2.01 -29.98 -18.29
N SER A 12 3.12 -30.58 -17.88
CA SER A 12 4.42 -29.97 -17.78
C SER A 12 4.78 -29.04 -18.93
N LEU A 13 5.19 -27.82 -18.62
CA LEU A 13 5.63 -26.80 -19.56
C LEU A 13 6.91 -27.12 -20.35
N THR A 14 7.58 -28.20 -20.04
CA THR A 14 8.74 -28.69 -20.80
C THR A 14 8.38 -29.26 -22.17
N SER A 15 7.08 -29.34 -22.53
CA SER A 15 6.62 -29.97 -23.78
C SER A 15 5.49 -29.24 -24.48
N LEU A 16 5.56 -27.93 -24.59
CA LEU A 16 4.60 -27.15 -25.40
C LEU A 16 4.65 -27.51 -26.90
N VAL A 17 5.57 -28.36 -27.35
CA VAL A 17 5.76 -28.73 -28.76
C VAL A 17 5.20 -30.11 -29.13
N SER A 18 4.70 -30.93 -28.19
CA SER A 18 4.28 -32.29 -28.51
C SER A 18 2.98 -32.77 -27.83
N ALA A 19 2.04 -31.89 -27.59
CA ALA A 19 0.74 -32.24 -27.00
C ALA A 19 -0.28 -32.74 -28.05
N THR A 20 0.10 -33.71 -28.89
CA THR A 20 -0.81 -34.50 -29.69
C THR A 20 -0.94 -35.95 -29.23
N ALA A 21 -0.43 -36.28 -28.07
CA ALA A 21 -0.54 -37.61 -27.50
C ALA A 21 -1.77 -37.70 -26.59
N SER A 22 -2.57 -38.71 -26.81
CA SER A 22 -3.78 -39.07 -26.06
C SER A 22 -3.57 -38.99 -24.55
N ALA A 23 -4.37 -38.14 -23.89
CA ALA A 23 -4.37 -38.03 -22.44
C ALA A 23 -4.85 -39.31 -21.78
N PRO A 24 -4.18 -39.84 -20.76
CA PRO A 24 -4.75 -40.90 -19.93
C PRO A 24 -5.93 -40.34 -19.12
N ASN A 25 -6.99 -41.12 -18.97
CA ASN A 25 -8.23 -40.79 -18.25
C ASN A 25 -8.07 -40.77 -16.71
N THR A 26 -7.00 -40.23 -16.18
CA THR A 26 -6.87 -39.96 -14.74
C THR A 26 -7.17 -38.49 -14.51
N PRO A 27 -8.05 -38.12 -13.54
CA PRO A 27 -8.21 -36.72 -13.15
C PRO A 27 -6.83 -36.24 -12.64
N SER A 28 -6.21 -35.34 -13.41
CA SER A 28 -4.97 -34.70 -12.98
C SER A 28 -5.29 -33.81 -11.78
N SER A 29 -4.60 -34.01 -10.69
CA SER A 29 -4.70 -33.11 -9.53
C SER A 29 -4.45 -31.67 -9.97
N PRO A 30 -5.22 -30.71 -9.46
CA PRO A 30 -4.99 -29.30 -9.75
C PRO A 30 -3.56 -28.90 -9.31
N ALA A 31 -2.93 -28.00 -10.04
CA ALA A 31 -1.59 -27.52 -9.76
C ALA A 31 -1.48 -26.00 -9.92
N LEU A 32 -0.65 -25.40 -9.08
CA LEU A 32 -0.26 -23.99 -9.20
C LEU A 32 1.01 -23.91 -10.03
N PHE A 33 0.97 -23.11 -11.08
CA PHE A 33 2.14 -22.79 -11.88
C PHE A 33 2.74 -21.46 -11.46
N VAL A 34 4.02 -21.47 -11.14
CA VAL A 34 4.79 -20.29 -10.75
C VAL A 34 5.80 -19.99 -11.85
N SER A 35 5.79 -18.78 -12.39
CA SER A 35 6.66 -18.37 -13.49
C SER A 35 7.24 -16.99 -13.24
N SER A 36 8.51 -16.77 -13.63
CA SER A 36 9.15 -15.47 -13.67
C SER A 36 8.61 -14.56 -14.79
N ASP A 37 8.01 -15.17 -15.82
CA ASP A 37 7.50 -14.41 -16.96
C ASP A 37 6.09 -13.88 -16.67
N ARG A 38 5.85 -12.64 -17.08
CA ARG A 38 4.52 -12.04 -17.05
C ARG A 38 3.63 -12.66 -18.13
N LEU A 39 2.99 -13.77 -17.83
CA LEU A 39 2.05 -14.44 -18.74
C LEU A 39 0.90 -13.53 -19.22
N VAL A 40 0.72 -12.40 -18.58
CA VAL A 40 -0.27 -11.37 -18.92
C VAL A 40 0.01 -10.64 -20.24
N HIS A 41 1.25 -10.66 -20.74
CA HIS A 41 1.58 -10.00 -22.01
C HIS A 41 1.08 -10.75 -23.24
N ASP A 42 0.82 -12.04 -23.12
CA ASP A 42 0.23 -12.82 -24.19
C ASP A 42 -1.30 -12.78 -24.10
N THR A 43 -1.94 -11.95 -24.92
CA THR A 43 -3.38 -11.83 -25.00
C THR A 43 -4.09 -13.12 -25.43
N ALA A 44 -3.37 -14.04 -26.06
CA ALA A 44 -3.87 -15.34 -26.50
C ALA A 44 -3.69 -16.43 -25.43
N SER A 45 -2.97 -16.17 -24.36
CA SER A 45 -2.69 -17.18 -23.33
C SER A 45 -3.93 -17.61 -22.57
N CYS A 46 -4.18 -18.92 -22.55
CA CYS A 46 -5.24 -19.50 -21.76
C CYS A 46 -4.96 -19.45 -20.24
N LEU A 47 -3.70 -19.26 -19.83
CA LEU A 47 -3.30 -19.13 -18.43
C LEU A 47 -3.75 -17.81 -17.82
N LYS A 48 -4.11 -16.85 -18.64
CA LYS A 48 -4.58 -15.54 -18.22
C LYS A 48 -5.76 -15.59 -17.24
N ALA A 49 -6.68 -16.54 -17.45
CA ALA A 49 -7.85 -16.73 -16.60
C ALA A 49 -7.53 -17.39 -15.24
N SER A 50 -6.30 -17.83 -15.03
CA SER A 50 -5.86 -18.56 -13.84
C SER A 50 -4.73 -17.85 -13.11
N TYR A 51 -4.63 -16.52 -13.30
CA TYR A 51 -3.60 -15.71 -12.65
C TYR A 51 -3.97 -15.44 -11.19
N TYR A 52 -3.05 -15.73 -10.26
CA TYR A 52 -3.24 -15.51 -8.82
C TYR A 52 -2.31 -14.44 -8.24
N ALA A 53 -1.07 -14.40 -8.71
CA ALA A 53 -0.10 -13.41 -8.24
C ALA A 53 1.07 -13.31 -9.23
N LEU A 54 1.83 -12.24 -9.13
CA LEU A 54 3.06 -12.03 -9.89
C LEU A 54 4.27 -12.27 -8.97
N ASP A 55 5.14 -13.21 -9.36
CA ASP A 55 6.48 -13.31 -8.81
C ASP A 55 7.51 -13.06 -9.91
N ALA A 56 8.25 -11.99 -9.79
CA ALA A 56 9.27 -11.59 -10.75
C ALA A 56 10.59 -12.39 -10.64
N PHE A 57 10.68 -13.31 -9.66
CA PHE A 57 11.95 -13.95 -9.30
C PHE A 57 11.98 -15.46 -9.54
N THR A 58 10.92 -16.06 -10.04
CA THR A 58 10.85 -17.50 -10.25
C THR A 58 11.27 -17.92 -11.64
N SER A 59 11.86 -19.11 -11.74
CA SER A 59 12.26 -19.73 -13.00
C SER A 59 11.16 -20.59 -13.65
N GLY A 60 9.95 -20.57 -13.10
CA GLY A 60 8.84 -21.43 -13.47
C GLY A 60 8.86 -22.77 -12.74
N SER A 61 7.80 -23.06 -12.01
CA SER A 61 7.61 -24.30 -11.25
C SER A 61 6.15 -24.73 -11.24
N ILE A 62 5.89 -26.02 -11.15
CA ILE A 62 4.55 -26.55 -10.95
C ILE A 62 4.46 -27.11 -9.53
N VAL A 63 3.51 -26.60 -8.76
CA VAL A 63 3.24 -27.04 -7.40
C VAL A 63 1.91 -27.76 -7.37
N PRO A 64 1.84 -29.07 -7.03
CA PRO A 64 0.57 -29.77 -6.90
C PRO A 64 -0.33 -29.13 -5.84
N ILE A 65 -1.58 -28.91 -6.14
CA ILE A 65 -2.53 -28.27 -5.18
C ILE A 65 -2.87 -29.22 -4.04
N ASP A 66 -2.80 -30.52 -4.24
CA ASP A 66 -3.01 -31.50 -3.16
C ASP A 66 -2.01 -31.33 -2.01
N ASP A 67 -0.81 -30.83 -2.30
CA ASP A 67 0.22 -30.49 -1.31
C ASP A 67 -0.07 -29.15 -0.61
N LEU A 68 -1.00 -28.33 -1.13
CA LEU A 68 -1.29 -27.00 -0.61
C LEU A 68 -2.15 -27.04 0.66
N MET A 69 -2.67 -28.19 1.06
CA MET A 69 -3.50 -28.39 2.27
C MET A 69 -4.54 -27.29 2.48
N LEU A 70 -5.29 -26.99 1.42
CA LEU A 70 -6.34 -25.95 1.41
C LEU A 70 -7.52 -26.40 2.28
N GLY A 71 -7.34 -26.39 3.60
CA GLY A 71 -8.44 -26.42 4.55
C GLY A 71 -8.90 -24.98 4.83
N ASP A 72 -10.13 -24.81 5.26
CA ASP A 72 -10.74 -23.49 5.55
C ASP A 72 -9.93 -22.63 6.55
N ASP A 73 -8.97 -23.23 7.27
CA ASP A 73 -8.16 -22.60 8.30
C ASP A 73 -6.76 -22.14 7.82
N TYR A 74 -6.45 -22.26 6.53
CA TYR A 74 -5.13 -21.93 5.99
C TYR A 74 -5.20 -20.92 4.86
N ASN A 75 -4.14 -20.11 4.76
CA ASN A 75 -3.95 -19.15 3.67
C ASN A 75 -2.64 -19.45 2.96
N LEU A 76 -2.68 -19.53 1.64
CA LEU A 76 -1.48 -19.65 0.83
C LEU A 76 -0.85 -18.27 0.69
N VAL A 77 0.39 -18.14 1.12
CA VAL A 77 1.12 -16.87 1.15
C VAL A 77 2.42 -17.01 0.37
N TRP A 78 2.58 -16.13 -0.61
CA TRP A 78 3.84 -15.96 -1.31
C TRP A 78 4.73 -14.99 -0.54
N VAL A 79 5.99 -15.37 -0.32
CA VAL A 79 6.98 -14.54 0.37
C VAL A 79 8.14 -14.30 -0.58
N GLY A 80 8.33 -13.06 -0.98
CA GLY A 80 9.37 -12.65 -1.90
C GLY A 80 10.15 -11.45 -1.40
N ARG A 81 11.19 -11.06 -2.14
CA ARG A 81 11.92 -9.83 -1.84
C ARG A 81 11.07 -8.62 -2.19
N SER A 82 11.05 -7.66 -1.30
CA SER A 82 10.49 -6.34 -1.60
C SER A 82 11.30 -5.71 -2.73
N GLY A 83 10.66 -5.35 -3.83
CA GLY A 83 11.27 -4.56 -4.90
C GLY A 83 11.54 -3.11 -4.50
N VAL A 84 10.97 -2.70 -3.37
CA VAL A 84 10.99 -1.32 -2.84
C VAL A 84 12.07 -1.11 -1.80
N SER A 85 12.59 -2.18 -1.19
CA SER A 85 13.57 -2.01 -0.11
C SER A 85 14.92 -1.55 -0.66
N GLN A 86 15.23 -0.29 -0.49
CA GLN A 86 16.60 0.23 -0.48
C GLN A 86 17.36 -0.21 0.78
N ILE A 87 16.95 -1.32 1.38
CA ILE A 87 17.60 -1.87 2.57
C ILE A 87 19.04 -2.20 2.19
N ASP A 88 19.93 -1.63 2.99
CA ASP A 88 21.36 -1.84 3.00
C ASP A 88 21.70 -3.29 2.57
N SER A 89 22.52 -3.43 1.54
CA SER A 89 22.95 -4.70 0.97
C SER A 89 23.67 -5.64 1.98
N GLN A 90 23.88 -5.17 3.21
CA GLN A 90 24.62 -5.89 4.25
C GLN A 90 23.81 -6.91 5.04
N ALA A 91 22.48 -6.93 4.95
CA ALA A 91 21.63 -7.78 5.79
C ALA A 91 20.70 -8.74 5.03
N VAL A 92 20.91 -8.95 3.74
CA VAL A 92 20.06 -9.83 2.94
C VAL A 92 20.44 -11.29 3.19
N LEU A 93 19.67 -11.96 4.05
CA LEU A 93 19.84 -13.41 4.25
C LEU A 93 19.43 -14.21 3.01
N PRO A 94 20.10 -15.32 2.72
CA PRO A 94 19.62 -16.29 1.76
C PRO A 94 18.19 -16.75 2.08
N ILE A 95 17.40 -17.05 1.08
CA ILE A 95 15.98 -17.43 1.27
C ILE A 95 15.84 -18.69 2.15
N GLU A 96 16.78 -19.61 2.07
CA GLU A 96 16.83 -20.82 2.89
C GLU A 96 17.07 -20.50 4.37
N GLU A 97 17.96 -19.59 4.69
CA GLU A 97 18.20 -19.10 6.06
C GLU A 97 16.98 -18.34 6.58
N SER A 98 16.33 -17.56 5.72
CA SER A 98 15.08 -16.88 6.04
C SER A 98 13.98 -17.87 6.41
N TRP A 99 13.83 -18.98 5.68
CA TRP A 99 12.89 -20.04 6.02
C TRP A 99 13.21 -20.68 7.38
N ASN A 100 14.46 -20.96 7.67
CA ASN A 100 14.87 -21.52 8.95
C ASN A 100 14.50 -20.60 10.12
N LEU A 101 14.65 -19.29 9.96
CA LEU A 101 14.24 -18.31 10.96
C LEU A 101 12.71 -18.28 11.13
N ILE A 102 11.95 -18.21 10.05
CA ILE A 102 10.48 -18.20 10.07
C ILE A 102 9.96 -19.46 10.77
N SER A 103 10.48 -20.62 10.37
CA SER A 103 10.08 -21.92 10.92
C SER A 103 10.44 -22.08 12.40
N SER A 104 11.62 -21.61 12.83
CA SER A 104 12.01 -21.66 14.24
C SER A 104 11.17 -20.73 15.10
N ARG A 105 10.90 -19.52 14.62
CA ARG A 105 10.10 -18.50 15.31
C ARG A 105 8.65 -18.94 15.48
N SER A 106 8.05 -19.47 14.41
CA SER A 106 6.67 -20.00 14.49
C SER A 106 6.54 -21.14 15.49
N ARG A 107 7.54 -22.04 15.55
CA ARG A 107 7.57 -23.13 16.54
C ARG A 107 7.75 -22.62 17.96
N GLN A 108 8.56 -21.58 18.17
CA GLN A 108 8.72 -20.95 19.47
C GLN A 108 7.40 -20.37 19.96
N LEU A 109 6.67 -19.62 19.11
CA LEU A 109 5.36 -19.06 19.45
C LEU A 109 4.34 -20.15 19.81
N LEU A 110 4.35 -21.28 19.11
CA LEU A 110 3.50 -22.43 19.44
C LEU A 110 3.87 -23.05 20.80
N SER A 111 5.17 -23.18 21.13
CA SER A 111 5.63 -23.75 22.39
C SER A 111 5.36 -22.85 23.59
N GLU A 112 5.41 -21.53 23.41
CA GLU A 112 5.07 -20.54 24.44
C GLU A 112 3.57 -20.54 24.76
N SER A 113 2.73 -20.95 23.79
CA SER A 113 1.28 -21.12 23.98
C SER A 113 0.90 -22.32 24.83
N ASP A 114 1.74 -23.36 24.91
CA ASP A 114 1.48 -24.60 25.69
C ASP A 114 1.71 -24.48 27.20
N GLY A 115 1.89 -23.28 27.74
CA GLY A 115 1.60 -22.95 29.14
C GLY A 115 2.56 -23.50 30.20
N ARG A 116 3.86 -23.51 29.94
CA ARG A 116 4.86 -23.69 31.00
C ARG A 116 5.93 -22.61 30.95
N GLY A 117 5.65 -21.47 31.54
CA GLY A 117 6.75 -20.53 31.77
C GLY A 117 6.34 -19.10 32.09
N GLY A 118 6.58 -18.72 33.31
CA GLY A 118 7.12 -17.43 33.73
C GLY A 118 6.27 -16.16 33.52
N TYR A 119 5.97 -15.54 34.62
CA TYR A 119 5.45 -14.18 34.78
C TYR A 119 6.03 -13.20 33.80
N GLY A 120 5.19 -12.58 32.92
CA GLY A 120 5.62 -11.40 32.20
C GLY A 120 4.83 -10.90 31.01
N THR A 121 3.76 -11.55 30.55
CA THR A 121 3.07 -11.08 29.34
C THR A 121 1.57 -11.43 29.30
N GLN A 122 0.79 -10.86 30.22
CA GLN A 122 -0.67 -11.12 30.27
C GLN A 122 -1.43 -10.73 28.98
N HIS A 123 -0.91 -9.85 28.12
CA HIS A 123 -1.57 -9.43 26.88
C HIS A 123 -1.25 -10.29 25.65
N VAL A 124 -0.11 -10.98 25.65
CA VAL A 124 0.20 -11.98 24.62
C VAL A 124 -0.59 -13.26 24.88
N LEU A 125 -0.80 -13.61 26.16
CA LEU A 125 -1.49 -14.83 26.60
C LEU A 125 -2.97 -14.89 26.19
N GLN A 126 -3.67 -13.76 26.03
CA GLN A 126 -5.09 -13.79 25.67
C GLN A 126 -5.31 -14.16 24.18
N LYS A 127 -4.34 -13.88 23.30
CA LYS A 127 -4.34 -14.37 21.91
C LYS A 127 -3.75 -15.79 21.78
N THR A 128 -2.90 -16.22 22.69
CA THR A 128 -2.31 -17.56 22.69
C THR A 128 -3.29 -18.66 23.12
N TYR A 129 -4.36 -18.34 23.84
CA TYR A 129 -5.41 -19.33 24.15
C TYR A 129 -6.15 -19.83 22.90
N GLU A 130 -6.18 -19.06 21.82
CA GLU A 130 -6.75 -19.48 20.53
C GLU A 130 -5.79 -20.35 19.71
N LEU A 131 -4.52 -20.43 20.10
CA LEU A 131 -3.47 -21.17 19.36
C LEU A 131 -3.36 -22.66 19.76
N HIS A 132 -4.08 -23.14 20.77
CA HIS A 132 -3.97 -24.52 21.26
C HIS A 132 -4.33 -25.64 20.27
N HIS A 133 -4.85 -25.28 19.08
CA HIS A 133 -5.12 -26.21 17.99
C HIS A 133 -4.46 -25.78 16.66
N VAL A 134 -3.52 -24.83 16.70
CA VAL A 134 -2.93 -24.26 15.51
C VAL A 134 -1.84 -25.16 14.96
N ARG A 135 -1.98 -25.50 13.69
CA ARG A 135 -0.96 -26.23 12.94
C ARG A 135 0.21 -25.30 12.61
N PRO A 136 1.43 -25.83 12.40
CA PRO A 136 2.58 -25.01 12.04
C PRO A 136 2.45 -24.39 10.64
N ILE A 137 3.19 -23.31 10.41
CA ILE A 137 3.40 -22.78 9.06
C ILE A 137 4.17 -23.83 8.26
N VAL A 138 3.72 -24.14 7.06
CA VAL A 138 4.27 -25.20 6.21
C VAL A 138 4.87 -24.59 4.95
N LEU A 139 6.12 -24.93 4.65
CA LEU A 139 6.73 -24.62 3.37
C LEU A 139 6.12 -25.50 2.30
N VAL A 140 5.53 -24.88 1.28
CA VAL A 140 4.93 -25.56 0.14
C VAL A 140 5.92 -25.64 -1.02
N HIS A 141 6.59 -24.50 -1.31
CA HIS A 141 7.56 -24.40 -2.40
C HIS A 141 8.62 -23.36 -2.07
N GLN A 142 9.82 -23.56 -2.59
CA GLN A 142 10.94 -22.64 -2.44
C GLN A 142 11.66 -22.45 -3.77
N THR A 143 11.94 -21.22 -4.09
CA THR A 143 12.84 -20.85 -5.19
C THR A 143 14.14 -20.28 -4.62
N LYS A 144 15.03 -19.83 -5.48
CA LYS A 144 16.26 -19.13 -5.06
C LYS A 144 15.96 -17.78 -4.37
N HIS A 145 14.76 -17.19 -4.61
CA HIS A 145 14.46 -15.81 -4.23
C HIS A 145 13.14 -15.66 -3.45
N SER A 146 12.36 -16.71 -3.32
CA SER A 146 11.03 -16.66 -2.74
C SER A 146 10.59 -17.97 -2.10
N LEU A 147 9.56 -17.89 -1.25
CA LEU A 147 8.89 -19.01 -0.60
C LEU A 147 7.41 -18.98 -0.93
N LEU A 148 6.81 -20.13 -1.09
CA LEU A 148 5.36 -20.32 -1.04
C LEU A 148 5.08 -21.09 0.25
N VAL A 149 4.31 -20.51 1.14
CA VAL A 149 4.03 -21.07 2.46
C VAL A 149 2.54 -21.16 2.72
N ASN A 150 2.14 -22.17 3.47
CA ASN A 150 0.79 -22.33 3.94
C ASN A 150 0.71 -21.83 5.38
N VAL A 151 0.00 -20.73 5.60
CA VAL A 151 -0.07 -20.00 6.85
C VAL A 151 -1.44 -20.20 7.48
N PRO A 152 -1.53 -20.75 8.70
CA PRO A 152 -2.79 -20.82 9.44
C PRO A 152 -3.40 -19.44 9.61
N SER A 153 -4.73 -19.32 9.51
CA SER A 153 -5.45 -18.05 9.62
C SER A 153 -5.15 -17.31 10.93
N SER A 154 -4.87 -18.04 12.01
CA SER A 154 -4.46 -17.47 13.31
C SER A 154 -3.06 -16.84 13.29
N PHE A 155 -2.16 -17.29 12.41
CA PHE A 155 -0.82 -16.71 12.25
C PHE A 155 -0.80 -15.54 11.24
N LEU A 156 -1.78 -15.46 10.36
CA LEU A 156 -1.79 -14.45 9.29
C LEU A 156 -1.62 -13.02 9.85
N PRO A 157 -2.30 -12.62 10.96
CA PRO A 157 -2.16 -11.26 11.52
C PRO A 157 -0.79 -10.90 12.09
N ILE A 158 0.09 -11.88 12.27
CA ILE A 158 1.45 -11.68 12.78
C ILE A 158 2.52 -12.21 11.85
N PHE A 159 2.13 -12.75 10.70
CA PHE A 159 3.06 -13.47 9.82
C PHE A 159 4.19 -12.58 9.30
N ASP A 160 3.89 -11.33 8.97
CA ASP A 160 4.89 -10.35 8.56
C ASP A 160 5.97 -10.14 9.63
N THR A 161 5.60 -10.15 10.90
CA THR A 161 6.56 -10.01 12.01
C THR A 161 7.54 -11.19 12.13
N LEU A 162 7.25 -12.29 11.45
CA LEU A 162 8.14 -13.46 11.40
C LEU A 162 9.12 -13.39 10.22
N LEU A 163 8.93 -12.44 9.31
CA LEU A 163 9.76 -12.28 8.11
C LEU A 163 10.94 -11.34 8.36
N PRO A 164 12.12 -11.66 7.81
CA PRO A 164 13.21 -10.70 7.71
C PRO A 164 12.74 -9.41 6.97
N PRO A 165 13.30 -8.23 7.28
CA PRO A 165 12.84 -6.94 6.72
C PRO A 165 12.84 -6.85 5.19
N HIS A 166 13.71 -7.62 4.53
CA HIS A 166 13.82 -7.66 3.06
C HIS A 166 12.80 -8.58 2.38
N LEU A 167 11.95 -9.26 3.15
CA LEU A 167 10.90 -10.12 2.61
C LEU A 167 9.52 -9.53 2.92
N VAL A 168 8.63 -9.66 1.94
CA VAL A 168 7.22 -9.25 2.05
C VAL A 168 6.31 -10.44 1.78
N PRO A 169 5.21 -10.59 2.53
CA PRO A 169 4.21 -11.61 2.29
C PRO A 169 3.14 -11.09 1.35
N VAL A 170 2.67 -11.91 0.44
CA VAL A 170 1.50 -11.67 -0.40
C VAL A 170 0.57 -12.87 -0.25
N ALA A 171 -0.58 -12.66 0.39
CA ALA A 171 -1.59 -13.71 0.46
C ALA A 171 -2.19 -13.95 -0.93
N LEU A 172 -2.17 -15.19 -1.39
CA LEU A 172 -2.78 -15.53 -2.67
C LEU A 172 -4.31 -15.57 -2.50
N PRO A 173 -5.07 -14.99 -3.43
CA PRO A 173 -6.52 -15.04 -3.40
C PRO A 173 -7.02 -16.46 -3.66
N SER A 174 -8.19 -16.80 -3.10
CA SER A 174 -8.86 -18.10 -3.33
C SER A 174 -9.39 -18.27 -4.76
N VAL A 175 -9.50 -17.19 -5.51
CA VAL A 175 -9.91 -17.15 -6.91
C VAL A 175 -8.89 -16.38 -7.75
N PRO A 176 -8.74 -16.68 -9.04
CA PRO A 176 -7.84 -15.92 -9.91
C PRO A 176 -8.17 -14.44 -9.92
N LEU A 177 -7.14 -13.61 -9.86
CA LEU A 177 -7.30 -12.15 -9.98
C LEU A 177 -7.73 -11.79 -11.41
N PRO A 178 -8.61 -10.79 -11.58
CA PRO A 178 -8.87 -10.25 -12.90
C PRO A 178 -7.59 -9.62 -13.43
N ILE A 179 -7.12 -10.08 -14.57
CA ILE A 179 -5.96 -9.49 -15.24
C ILE A 179 -6.41 -8.21 -15.89
N SER A 180 -5.90 -7.10 -15.38
CA SER A 180 -6.38 -5.81 -15.81
C SER A 180 -5.59 -5.24 -16.98
N VAL A 181 -4.29 -5.19 -16.98
CA VAL A 181 -3.56 -4.50 -18.07
C VAL A 181 -2.22 -5.18 -18.34
N SER A 182 -1.88 -5.34 -19.59
CA SER A 182 -0.57 -5.81 -20.02
C SER A 182 0.40 -4.64 -20.11
N GLY A 183 1.17 -4.40 -19.04
CA GLY A 183 2.18 -3.35 -19.00
C GLY A 183 1.66 -1.96 -18.63
N TRP A 184 2.58 -1.02 -18.57
CA TRP A 184 2.30 0.39 -18.27
C TRP A 184 1.53 1.04 -19.41
N GLN A 185 0.44 1.72 -19.07
CA GLN A 185 -0.30 2.52 -20.04
C GLN A 185 0.29 3.93 -20.08
N PRO A 186 0.43 4.55 -21.26
CA PRO A 186 0.84 5.94 -21.34
C PRO A 186 -0.28 6.83 -20.77
N VAL A 187 0.11 7.85 -20.01
CA VAL A 187 -0.83 8.92 -19.63
C VAL A 187 -1.22 9.68 -20.90
N PRO A 188 -2.52 9.86 -21.19
CA PRO A 188 -2.95 10.64 -22.34
C PRO A 188 -2.41 12.07 -22.31
N GLU A 189 -1.90 12.56 -23.44
CA GLU A 189 -1.23 13.86 -23.54
C GLU A 189 -2.10 15.05 -23.09
N GLU A 190 -3.40 14.91 -23.20
CA GLU A 190 -4.37 15.93 -22.78
C GLU A 190 -4.28 16.25 -21.29
N PHE A 191 -4.04 15.23 -20.43
CA PHE A 191 -3.87 15.44 -18.98
C PHE A 191 -2.55 16.13 -18.66
N ALA A 192 -1.46 15.77 -19.32
CA ALA A 192 -0.18 16.46 -19.19
C ALA A 192 -0.32 17.95 -19.57
N LYS A 193 -0.94 18.21 -20.72
CA LYS A 193 -1.21 19.59 -21.18
C LYS A 193 -2.13 20.36 -20.22
N HIS A 194 -3.14 19.71 -19.66
CA HIS A 194 -4.04 20.32 -18.68
C HIS A 194 -3.27 20.77 -17.43
N LEU A 195 -2.45 19.90 -16.85
CA LEU A 195 -1.65 20.23 -15.67
C LEU A 195 -0.57 21.28 -15.97
N ALA A 196 0.07 21.22 -17.14
CA ALA A 196 1.01 22.24 -17.58
C ALA A 196 0.32 23.60 -17.71
N ASN A 197 -0.86 23.66 -18.34
CA ASN A 197 -1.63 24.89 -18.46
C ASN A 197 -2.02 25.48 -17.09
N ILE A 198 -2.42 24.65 -16.12
CA ILE A 198 -2.67 25.11 -14.75
C ILE A 198 -1.39 25.71 -14.18
N THR A 199 -0.26 25.02 -14.31
CA THR A 199 1.05 25.45 -13.77
C THR A 199 1.49 26.79 -14.34
N ASP A 200 1.33 26.99 -15.66
CA ASP A 200 1.72 28.24 -16.36
C ASP A 200 0.89 29.46 -15.91
N HIS A 201 -0.30 29.23 -15.35
CA HIS A 201 -1.20 30.31 -14.89
C HIS A 201 -1.26 30.44 -13.37
N LEU A 202 -0.41 29.70 -12.63
CA LEU A 202 -0.36 29.81 -11.18
C LEU A 202 0.04 31.21 -10.74
N SER A 203 -0.64 31.69 -9.75
CA SER A 203 -0.31 32.94 -9.05
C SER A 203 -0.70 32.84 -7.59
N PHE A 204 0.03 33.56 -6.74
CA PHE A 204 -0.32 33.62 -5.30
C PHE A 204 -1.72 34.22 -5.10
N SER A 205 -2.55 33.52 -4.37
CA SER A 205 -3.88 33.98 -3.94
C SER A 205 -3.91 34.15 -2.42
N PRO A 206 -4.12 35.38 -1.92
CA PRO A 206 -4.26 35.61 -0.48
C PRO A 206 -5.47 34.89 0.13
N GLU A 207 -6.53 34.68 -0.65
CA GLU A 207 -7.70 33.93 -0.19
C GLU A 207 -7.36 32.47 0.00
N LEU A 208 -6.67 31.85 -0.96
CA LEU A 208 -6.23 30.48 -0.86
C LEU A 208 -5.23 30.30 0.31
N ASP A 209 -4.26 31.19 0.44
CA ASP A 209 -3.31 31.18 1.56
C ASP A 209 -4.01 31.23 2.93
N LYS A 210 -5.06 32.04 3.05
CA LYS A 210 -5.88 32.08 4.26
C LYS A 210 -6.59 30.75 4.51
N ILE A 211 -7.18 30.12 3.49
CA ILE A 211 -7.81 28.80 3.60
C ILE A 211 -6.79 27.77 4.11
N LEU A 212 -5.58 27.74 3.54
CA LEU A 212 -4.53 26.82 3.92
C LEU A 212 -4.09 27.01 5.38
N SER A 213 -3.80 28.25 5.76
CA SER A 213 -3.29 28.58 7.09
C SER A 213 -4.33 28.41 8.21
N GLU A 214 -5.62 28.65 7.93
CA GLU A 214 -6.70 28.44 8.89
C GLU A 214 -7.21 26.99 8.91
N GLY A 215 -7.12 26.28 7.76
CA GLY A 215 -7.63 24.91 7.61
C GLY A 215 -6.68 23.83 8.13
N ILE A 216 -5.37 23.96 7.88
CA ILE A 216 -4.39 22.98 8.30
C ILE A 216 -3.94 23.27 9.73
N ARG A 217 -4.14 22.28 10.63
CA ARG A 217 -3.92 22.46 12.07
C ARG A 217 -2.93 21.41 12.61
N LEU A 218 -1.75 21.86 13.02
CA LEU A 218 -0.70 21.02 13.58
C LEU A 218 -1.18 20.17 14.76
N ASP A 219 -1.91 20.78 15.68
CA ASP A 219 -2.41 20.09 16.87
C ASP A 219 -3.38 18.94 16.53
N GLN A 220 -4.10 19.06 15.41
CA GLN A 220 -5.00 18.02 14.93
C GLN A 220 -4.20 16.89 14.24
N ILE A 221 -3.27 17.21 13.36
CA ILE A 221 -2.37 16.21 12.74
C ILE A 221 -1.67 15.40 13.82
N ARG A 222 -1.12 16.06 14.83
CA ARG A 222 -0.46 15.39 15.97
C ARG A 222 -1.39 14.43 16.71
N ARG A 223 -2.64 14.81 16.96
CA ARG A 223 -3.62 13.93 17.62
C ARG A 223 -3.93 12.71 16.78
N ASP A 224 -4.09 12.89 15.48
CA ASP A 224 -4.42 11.82 14.54
C ASP A 224 -3.28 10.82 14.41
N VAL A 225 -2.06 11.28 14.14
CA VAL A 225 -0.87 10.43 14.07
C VAL A 225 -0.70 9.64 15.37
N ARG A 226 -0.81 10.28 16.53
CA ARG A 226 -0.68 9.58 17.81
C ARG A 226 -1.79 8.59 18.07
N TRP A 227 -2.96 8.81 17.53
CA TRP A 227 -4.03 7.82 17.59
C TRP A 227 -3.70 6.60 16.71
N LEU A 228 -3.22 6.84 15.48
CA LEU A 228 -2.83 5.82 14.51
C LEU A 228 -1.69 4.93 15.04
N THR A 229 -0.71 5.52 15.68
CA THR A 229 0.49 4.84 16.22
C THR A 229 0.26 4.12 17.54
N GLY A 230 -0.87 4.37 18.20
CA GLY A 230 -1.13 3.89 19.54
C GLY A 230 -0.40 4.64 20.65
N GLU A 231 0.22 5.78 20.34
CA GLU A 231 0.78 6.71 21.36
C GLU A 231 -0.32 7.40 22.16
N ALA A 232 -1.47 7.68 21.54
CA ALA A 232 -2.70 8.00 22.23
C ALA A 232 -3.48 6.70 22.56
N PRO A 233 -4.47 6.73 23.48
CA PRO A 233 -5.17 5.53 23.93
C PRO A 233 -6.14 4.94 22.89
N SER A 234 -5.65 4.64 21.70
CA SER A 234 -6.40 3.96 20.66
C SER A 234 -6.48 2.45 20.84
N GLY A 235 -5.51 1.88 21.55
CA GLY A 235 -5.34 0.44 21.68
C GLY A 235 -4.76 -0.24 20.43
N ILE A 236 -4.34 0.53 19.43
CA ILE A 236 -3.67 0.03 18.22
C ILE A 236 -2.22 -0.29 18.57
N LYS A 237 -1.77 -1.48 18.23
CA LYS A 237 -0.36 -1.90 18.35
C LYS A 237 0.32 -2.05 17.00
N SER A 238 -0.48 -2.37 15.99
CA SER A 238 -0.03 -2.59 14.62
C SER A 238 -1.16 -2.24 13.68
N ARG A 239 -0.83 -1.57 12.58
CA ARG A 239 -1.72 -1.36 11.45
C ARG A 239 -1.35 -2.24 10.26
N HIS A 240 -0.47 -3.22 10.46
CA HIS A 240 -0.19 -4.20 9.42
C HIS A 240 -1.50 -4.77 8.84
N SER A 241 -1.59 -4.85 7.52
CA SER A 241 -2.85 -5.08 6.77
C SER A 241 -3.64 -6.32 7.19
N PHE A 242 -3.00 -7.30 7.83
CA PHE A 242 -3.66 -8.53 8.32
C PHE A 242 -4.14 -8.43 9.78
N THR A 243 -4.02 -7.28 10.43
CA THR A 243 -4.33 -7.15 11.86
C THR A 243 -5.72 -6.56 12.10
N SER A 244 -6.30 -6.91 13.25
CA SER A 244 -7.50 -6.24 13.74
C SER A 244 -7.27 -4.73 14.00
N GLY A 245 -6.01 -4.33 14.24
CA GLY A 245 -5.64 -2.93 14.37
C GLY A 245 -5.81 -2.16 13.07
N ALA A 246 -5.45 -2.75 11.92
CA ALA A 246 -5.68 -2.16 10.61
C ALA A 246 -7.19 -2.03 10.31
N VAL A 247 -7.98 -3.08 10.57
CA VAL A 247 -9.44 -3.02 10.40
C VAL A 247 -10.08 -1.94 11.27
N LYS A 248 -9.65 -1.82 12.54
CA LYS A 248 -10.09 -0.76 13.44
C LYS A 248 -9.71 0.62 12.92
N THR A 249 -8.51 0.75 12.35
CA THR A 249 -8.03 2.00 11.76
C THR A 249 -8.88 2.39 10.55
N ALA A 250 -9.18 1.45 9.65
CA ALA A 250 -10.06 1.70 8.51
C ALA A 250 -11.43 2.26 8.93
N GLN A 251 -12.06 1.63 9.91
CA GLN A 251 -13.35 2.08 10.45
C GLN A 251 -13.26 3.47 11.09
N TRP A 252 -12.18 3.75 11.81
CA TRP A 252 -11.96 5.05 12.42
C TRP A 252 -11.71 6.13 11.37
N ILE A 253 -10.86 5.90 10.38
CA ILE A 253 -10.61 6.83 9.27
C ILE A 253 -11.92 7.15 8.54
N SER A 254 -12.69 6.11 8.15
CA SER A 254 -14.00 6.28 7.51
C SER A 254 -14.88 7.24 8.32
N SER A 255 -15.04 6.97 9.61
CA SER A 255 -15.85 7.82 10.50
C SER A 255 -15.30 9.25 10.62
N GLN A 256 -13.96 9.45 10.65
CA GLN A 256 -13.38 10.79 10.73
C GLN A 256 -13.66 11.59 9.46
N VAL A 257 -13.56 10.96 8.29
CA VAL A 257 -13.75 11.65 7.00
C VAL A 257 -15.25 11.83 6.69
N GLU A 258 -16.12 10.88 7.04
CA GLU A 258 -17.58 11.02 6.94
C GLU A 258 -18.09 12.23 7.73
N ASN A 259 -17.52 12.50 8.91
CA ASN A 259 -17.86 13.68 9.71
C ASN A 259 -17.49 15.02 9.03
N THR A 260 -16.77 14.98 7.92
CA THR A 260 -16.43 16.16 7.12
C THR A 260 -17.32 16.34 5.88
N GLY A 261 -18.33 15.50 5.72
CA GLY A 261 -19.30 15.57 4.63
C GLY A 261 -18.98 14.70 3.40
N ALA A 262 -17.97 13.85 3.48
CA ALA A 262 -17.69 12.86 2.45
C ALA A 262 -18.59 11.61 2.59
N ASP A 263 -18.79 10.92 1.49
CA ASP A 263 -19.37 9.56 1.45
C ASP A 263 -18.23 8.55 1.38
N CYS A 264 -18.06 7.72 2.43
CA CYS A 264 -16.95 6.79 2.55
C CYS A 264 -17.42 5.35 2.34
N THR A 265 -16.61 4.57 1.63
CA THR A 265 -16.80 3.14 1.43
C THR A 265 -15.56 2.36 1.84
N LEU A 266 -15.77 1.19 2.44
CA LEU A 266 -14.71 0.22 2.72
C LEU A 266 -14.62 -0.75 1.55
N GLN A 267 -13.60 -0.58 0.73
CA GLN A 267 -13.36 -1.43 -0.45
C GLN A 267 -12.50 -2.63 -0.07
N HIS A 268 -13.11 -3.80 0.04
CA HIS A 268 -12.38 -5.06 0.17
C HIS A 268 -11.79 -5.48 -1.18
N PHE A 269 -10.52 -5.88 -1.20
CA PHE A 269 -9.80 -6.25 -2.42
C PHE A 269 -9.20 -7.65 -2.38
N LEU A 270 -8.71 -8.11 -1.24
CA LEU A 270 -8.19 -9.46 -1.05
C LEU A 270 -8.63 -10.04 0.30
N PRO A 271 -8.88 -11.36 0.37
CA PRO A 271 -9.18 -12.03 1.63
C PRO A 271 -8.05 -11.84 2.66
N GLY A 272 -8.41 -11.60 3.92
CA GLY A 272 -7.47 -11.43 5.01
C GLY A 272 -6.86 -10.03 5.14
N PHE A 273 -6.94 -9.19 4.11
CA PHE A 273 -6.50 -7.80 4.18
C PHE A 273 -7.56 -6.89 4.81
N ALA A 274 -7.11 -5.89 5.52
CA ALA A 274 -7.96 -4.76 5.87
C ALA A 274 -8.38 -4.01 4.58
N PRO A 275 -9.58 -3.38 4.55
CA PRO A 275 -10.09 -2.75 3.34
C PRO A 275 -9.44 -1.39 3.06
N ASN A 276 -9.38 -0.97 1.80
CA ASN A 276 -9.18 0.44 1.48
C ASN A 276 -10.33 1.29 2.04
N VAL A 277 -10.05 2.52 2.44
CA VAL A 277 -11.06 3.52 2.81
C VAL A 277 -11.13 4.56 1.69
N ILE A 278 -12.23 4.58 0.97
CA ILE A 278 -12.42 5.46 -0.19
C ILE A 278 -13.52 6.46 0.15
N CYS A 279 -13.15 7.72 0.30
CA CYS A 279 -14.03 8.80 0.72
C CYS A 279 -14.24 9.82 -0.39
N HIS A 280 -15.46 10.02 -0.80
CA HIS A 280 -15.84 10.79 -1.96
C HIS A 280 -16.57 12.08 -1.58
N TYR A 281 -16.13 13.21 -2.12
CA TYR A 281 -16.83 14.49 -2.12
C TYR A 281 -17.39 14.71 -3.52
N PRO A 282 -18.72 14.85 -3.66
CA PRO A 282 -19.35 14.95 -4.97
C PRO A 282 -19.06 16.30 -5.64
N SER A 283 -19.07 16.30 -6.97
CA SER A 283 -19.07 17.54 -7.76
C SER A 283 -20.38 18.29 -7.62
N THR A 284 -20.32 19.61 -7.46
CA THR A 284 -21.49 20.50 -7.51
C THR A 284 -22.02 20.71 -8.95
N LEU A 285 -21.21 20.38 -9.96
CA LEU A 285 -21.56 20.52 -11.38
C LEU A 285 -21.89 19.18 -12.05
N ASN A 286 -22.00 18.08 -11.29
CA ASN A 286 -22.13 16.72 -11.80
C ASN A 286 -21.00 16.32 -12.77
N SER A 287 -19.77 16.82 -12.56
CA SER A 287 -18.61 16.44 -13.33
C SER A 287 -18.25 14.95 -13.08
N THR A 288 -17.83 14.27 -14.12
CA THR A 288 -17.26 12.91 -14.05
C THR A 288 -15.76 12.91 -13.88
N GLU A 289 -15.14 14.08 -13.82
CA GLU A 289 -13.70 14.25 -13.59
C GLU A 289 -13.38 14.11 -12.10
N HIS A 290 -12.31 13.39 -11.81
CA HIS A 290 -11.87 13.08 -10.45
C HIS A 290 -10.50 13.65 -10.14
N VAL A 291 -10.34 14.18 -8.93
CA VAL A 291 -9.05 14.51 -8.33
C VAL A 291 -8.89 13.62 -7.09
N ILE A 292 -7.77 12.90 -7.00
CA ILE A 292 -7.56 11.88 -5.97
C ILE A 292 -6.31 12.23 -5.15
N PHE A 293 -6.46 12.30 -3.84
CA PHE A 293 -5.35 12.39 -2.91
C PHE A 293 -5.35 11.15 -2.02
N SER A 294 -4.17 10.60 -1.76
CA SER A 294 -4.07 9.34 -1.06
C SER A 294 -2.88 9.25 -0.11
N ALA A 295 -2.98 8.30 0.80
CA ALA A 295 -1.95 7.83 1.71
C ALA A 295 -2.21 6.35 1.96
N HIS A 296 -1.23 5.59 2.44
CA HIS A 296 -1.55 4.29 2.98
C HIS A 296 -1.69 4.34 4.50
N TYR A 297 -2.57 3.53 5.03
CA TYR A 297 -2.80 3.52 6.47
C TYR A 297 -2.28 2.26 7.15
N ASP A 298 -1.89 1.25 6.37
CA ASP A 298 -1.19 0.09 6.92
C ASP A 298 0.24 0.48 7.32
N SER A 299 0.92 -0.42 8.00
CA SER A 299 2.25 -0.15 8.54
C SER A 299 3.04 -1.42 8.72
N ARG A 300 4.36 -1.29 8.75
CA ARG A 300 5.29 -2.37 8.99
C ARG A 300 6.17 -2.10 10.21
N GLY A 301 6.51 -3.15 10.95
CA GLY A 301 7.38 -3.07 12.12
C GLY A 301 8.66 -3.87 11.97
N SER A 302 9.49 -3.87 13.01
CA SER A 302 10.72 -4.64 13.05
C SER A 302 10.46 -6.14 12.96
N PHE A 303 11.39 -6.85 12.33
CA PHE A 303 11.40 -8.30 12.29
C PHE A 303 11.21 -8.90 13.70
N GLY A 304 10.26 -9.80 13.82
CA GLY A 304 9.94 -10.49 15.07
C GLY A 304 9.17 -9.67 16.10
N SER A 305 8.72 -8.46 15.76
CA SER A 305 7.86 -7.63 16.61
C SER A 305 6.41 -7.74 16.19
N THR A 306 5.50 -7.80 17.15
CA THR A 306 4.05 -7.66 16.92
C THR A 306 3.59 -6.21 16.94
N ARG A 307 4.53 -5.27 17.09
CA ARG A 307 4.29 -3.83 17.08
C ARG A 307 4.74 -3.22 15.77
N ALA A 308 3.82 -2.57 15.09
CA ALA A 308 4.05 -1.79 13.88
C ALA A 308 3.31 -0.46 13.99
N PRO A 309 3.88 0.53 14.69
CA PRO A 309 3.22 1.80 14.92
C PRO A 309 3.14 2.65 13.65
N GLY A 310 4.17 2.60 12.75
CA GLY A 310 4.19 3.33 11.50
C GLY A 310 3.90 4.81 11.71
N GLY A 311 4.74 5.51 12.46
CA GLY A 311 4.49 6.92 12.81
C GLY A 311 4.72 7.84 11.64
N ASP A 312 5.79 7.59 10.93
CA ASP A 312 6.15 8.26 9.71
C ASP A 312 5.64 7.48 8.50
N ASP A 313 5.89 6.19 8.45
CA ASP A 313 5.50 5.25 7.41
C ASP A 313 4.24 4.43 7.79
N ASP A 314 3.00 4.76 7.35
CA ASP A 314 2.60 6.05 6.79
C ASP A 314 1.50 6.70 7.66
N GLY A 315 1.79 6.80 8.94
CA GLY A 315 0.96 7.56 9.88
C GLY A 315 1.00 9.06 9.59
N SER A 316 2.14 9.56 9.07
CA SER A 316 2.33 10.95 8.70
C SER A 316 1.47 11.33 7.49
N GLY A 317 1.48 10.55 6.41
CA GLY A 317 0.64 10.76 5.24
C GLY A 317 -0.85 10.54 5.53
N SER A 318 -1.20 9.51 6.31
CA SER A 318 -2.59 9.29 6.75
C SER A 318 -3.10 10.45 7.62
N GLY A 319 -2.30 10.95 8.56
CA GLY A 319 -2.63 12.12 9.38
C GLY A 319 -2.73 13.41 8.58
N HIS A 320 -1.84 13.59 7.61
CA HIS A 320 -1.87 14.65 6.63
C HIS A 320 -3.20 14.62 5.84
N LEU A 321 -3.57 13.49 5.26
CA LEU A 321 -4.79 13.35 4.45
C LEU A 321 -6.06 13.61 5.27
N LEU A 322 -6.11 13.18 6.54
CA LEU A 322 -7.15 13.54 7.49
C LEU A 322 -7.23 15.05 7.72
N SER A 323 -6.11 15.76 7.71
CA SER A 323 -6.11 17.22 7.87
C SER A 323 -6.71 17.93 6.66
N LEU A 324 -6.52 17.42 5.45
CA LEU A 324 -7.19 17.93 4.25
C LEU A 324 -8.71 17.79 4.37
N ALA A 325 -9.19 16.61 4.79
CA ALA A 325 -10.63 16.40 5.02
C ALA A 325 -11.22 17.41 5.99
N ARG A 326 -10.53 17.67 7.11
CA ARG A 326 -10.99 18.65 8.10
C ARG A 326 -10.92 20.09 7.60
N ALA A 327 -9.92 20.43 6.80
CA ALA A 327 -9.81 21.74 6.17
C ALA A 327 -10.98 21.99 5.21
N ILE A 328 -11.34 20.99 4.38
CA ILE A 328 -12.50 21.04 3.49
C ILE A 328 -13.76 21.42 4.29
N ASN A 329 -14.04 20.71 5.37
CA ASN A 329 -15.22 20.97 6.19
C ASN A 329 -15.14 22.33 6.91
N SER A 330 -14.03 22.61 7.61
CA SER A 330 -13.92 23.82 8.43
C SER A 330 -13.92 25.12 7.62
N GLN A 331 -13.50 25.05 6.36
CA GLN A 331 -13.50 26.18 5.43
C GLN A 331 -14.77 26.24 4.55
N GLY A 332 -15.71 25.30 4.72
CA GLY A 332 -16.95 25.23 3.95
C GLY A 332 -16.69 25.03 2.46
N ILE A 333 -15.77 24.15 2.10
CA ILE A 333 -15.37 23.94 0.71
C ILE A 333 -16.29 22.93 0.03
N VAL A 334 -16.74 23.27 -1.18
CA VAL A 334 -17.42 22.38 -2.12
C VAL A 334 -16.71 22.44 -3.47
N PHE A 335 -16.72 21.35 -4.20
CA PHE A 335 -15.91 21.18 -5.40
C PHE A 335 -16.71 21.25 -6.69
N GLU A 336 -16.12 21.77 -7.75
CA GLU A 336 -16.68 21.72 -9.10
C GLU A 336 -16.39 20.38 -9.79
N LYS A 337 -15.25 19.74 -9.50
CA LYS A 337 -14.91 18.38 -9.90
C LYS A 337 -15.01 17.44 -8.70
N ALA A 338 -15.20 16.15 -8.94
CA ALA A 338 -15.29 15.18 -7.86
C ALA A 338 -13.92 15.00 -7.17
N VAL A 339 -13.93 14.93 -5.84
CA VAL A 339 -12.71 14.70 -5.05
C VAL A 339 -12.81 13.37 -4.31
N THR A 340 -11.73 12.63 -4.31
CA THR A 340 -11.61 11.40 -3.53
C THR A 340 -10.38 11.47 -2.62
N LEU A 341 -10.59 11.22 -1.34
CA LEU A 341 -9.51 10.92 -0.40
C LEU A 341 -9.46 9.41 -0.20
N ALA A 342 -8.35 8.78 -0.58
CA ALA A 342 -8.18 7.34 -0.56
C ALA A 342 -7.08 6.94 0.43
N PHE A 343 -7.44 6.09 1.39
CA PHE A 343 -6.48 5.52 2.35
C PHE A 343 -6.34 4.04 2.00
N PHE A 344 -5.16 3.65 1.55
CA PHE A 344 -4.92 2.30 1.05
C PHE A 344 -4.43 1.37 2.17
N ALA A 345 -4.73 0.09 2.02
CA ALA A 345 -4.15 -1.01 2.77
C ALA A 345 -3.35 -1.89 1.82
N GLY A 346 -2.40 -2.65 2.34
CA GLY A 346 -1.58 -3.54 1.53
C GLY A 346 -0.56 -2.82 0.65
N GLU A 347 -0.21 -1.58 0.98
CA GLU A 347 0.93 -0.89 0.38
C GLU A 347 2.20 -1.67 0.69
N GLU A 348 2.44 -1.93 1.95
CA GLU A 348 3.58 -2.64 2.53
C GLU A 348 3.76 -4.08 2.01
N GLN A 349 2.72 -4.64 1.41
CA GLN A 349 2.73 -5.97 0.80
C GLN A 349 2.77 -5.90 -0.74
N GLY A 350 3.07 -4.75 -1.32
CA GLY A 350 3.28 -4.54 -2.75
C GLY A 350 2.16 -3.79 -3.46
N LEU A 351 1.67 -2.70 -2.88
CA LEU A 351 0.71 -1.76 -3.49
C LEU A 351 -0.65 -2.40 -3.81
N LEU A 352 -1.05 -3.44 -3.07
CA LEU A 352 -2.18 -4.29 -3.45
C LEU A 352 -3.52 -3.56 -3.42
N GLY A 353 -3.73 -2.71 -2.42
CA GLY A 353 -4.95 -1.93 -2.28
C GLY A 353 -5.09 -0.87 -3.38
N SER A 354 -4.04 -0.12 -3.65
CA SER A 354 -4.04 0.90 -4.69
C SER A 354 -4.15 0.30 -6.09
N GLN A 355 -3.50 -0.85 -6.34
CA GLN A 355 -3.65 -1.58 -7.60
C GLN A 355 -5.11 -1.98 -7.83
N ALA A 356 -5.78 -2.50 -6.79
CA ALA A 356 -7.19 -2.87 -6.89
C ALA A 356 -8.08 -1.65 -7.16
N TYR A 357 -7.79 -0.50 -6.55
CA TYR A 357 -8.56 0.71 -6.77
C TYR A 357 -8.29 1.34 -8.13
N ALA A 358 -7.04 1.43 -8.57
CA ALA A 358 -6.68 1.92 -9.90
C ALA A 358 -7.27 1.04 -11.02
N ALA A 359 -7.24 -0.30 -10.84
CA ALA A 359 -7.89 -1.24 -11.75
C ALA A 359 -9.41 -1.01 -11.82
N HIS A 360 -10.06 -0.75 -10.68
CA HIS A 360 -11.49 -0.45 -10.62
C HIS A 360 -11.81 0.84 -11.41
N LEU A 361 -11.05 1.91 -11.21
CA LEU A 361 -11.22 3.15 -11.95
C LEU A 361 -11.02 2.95 -13.45
N TYR A 362 -9.97 2.24 -13.83
CA TYR A 362 -9.67 1.94 -15.23
C TYR A 362 -10.79 1.15 -15.90
N SER A 363 -11.32 0.13 -15.23
CA SER A 363 -12.43 -0.69 -15.75
C SER A 363 -13.73 0.09 -15.98
N ARG A 364 -13.87 1.24 -15.33
CA ARG A 364 -15.02 2.15 -15.45
C ARG A 364 -14.76 3.33 -16.40
N ASN A 365 -13.58 3.35 -17.05
CA ASN A 365 -13.14 4.48 -17.87
C ASN A 365 -13.23 5.82 -17.10
N ALA A 366 -12.82 5.81 -15.83
CA ALA A 366 -12.85 7.01 -15.00
C ALA A 366 -11.87 8.05 -15.52
N THR A 367 -12.26 9.31 -15.52
CA THR A 367 -11.42 10.45 -15.89
C THR A 367 -10.74 10.98 -14.62
N VAL A 368 -9.48 10.63 -14.40
CA VAL A 368 -8.67 11.15 -13.28
C VAL A 368 -7.79 12.27 -13.79
N LEU A 369 -7.96 13.48 -13.25
CA LEU A 369 -7.18 14.66 -13.63
C LEU A 369 -5.83 14.73 -12.93
N LEU A 370 -5.77 14.25 -11.71
CA LEU A 370 -4.57 14.21 -10.89
C LEU A 370 -4.76 13.21 -9.75
N GLN A 371 -3.73 12.40 -9.48
CA GLN A 371 -3.59 11.64 -8.25
C GLN A 371 -2.29 12.05 -7.54
N VAL A 372 -2.34 12.27 -6.22
CA VAL A 372 -1.18 12.60 -5.40
C VAL A 372 -1.15 11.66 -4.19
N GLN A 373 -0.07 10.89 -4.07
CA GLN A 373 0.23 10.08 -2.90
C GLN A 373 1.03 10.90 -1.90
N ALA A 374 0.69 10.76 -0.63
CA ALA A 374 1.49 11.26 0.49
C ALA A 374 2.02 10.06 1.27
N ASP A 375 3.34 9.96 1.39
CA ASP A 375 4.00 8.82 1.99
C ASP A 375 5.30 9.28 2.65
N MET A 376 5.45 9.02 3.94
CA MET A 376 6.56 9.46 4.80
C MET A 376 6.77 10.98 4.69
N LEU A 377 6.13 11.74 5.56
CA LEU A 377 6.15 13.22 5.53
C LEU A 377 6.79 13.83 6.79
N GLY A 378 7.06 13.03 7.80
CA GLY A 378 7.33 13.53 9.14
C GLY A 378 8.77 13.41 9.61
N TYR A 379 9.66 12.67 8.95
CA TYR A 379 11.04 12.63 9.39
C TYR A 379 11.85 13.79 8.80
N HIS A 380 12.53 14.50 9.68
CA HIS A 380 13.43 15.60 9.37
C HIS A 380 14.79 15.33 9.98
N ALA A 381 15.79 15.03 9.16
CA ALA A 381 17.13 14.71 9.65
C ALA A 381 17.75 15.91 10.36
N PRO A 382 18.41 15.72 11.53
CA PRO A 382 19.00 16.82 12.28
C PRO A 382 19.97 17.66 11.45
N GLY A 383 19.74 18.96 11.39
CA GLY A 383 20.58 19.93 10.65
C GLY A 383 20.21 20.09 9.16
N GLU A 384 19.27 19.33 8.65
CA GLU A 384 18.68 19.58 7.32
C GLU A 384 17.56 20.64 7.40
N PRO A 385 17.25 21.36 6.33
CA PRO A 385 16.06 22.22 6.27
C PRO A 385 14.80 21.37 6.13
N LEU A 386 13.61 21.98 6.31
CA LEU A 386 12.34 21.37 5.89
C LEU A 386 12.37 21.13 4.39
N GLN A 387 11.86 19.97 3.95
CA GLN A 387 12.01 19.52 2.57
C GLN A 387 10.70 19.03 1.98
N LEU A 388 10.67 19.00 0.65
CA LEU A 388 9.67 18.32 -0.15
C LEU A 388 10.36 17.56 -1.26
N GLY A 389 10.33 16.24 -1.20
CA GLY A 389 10.80 15.34 -2.24
C GLY A 389 9.71 15.05 -3.25
N LEU A 390 10.05 15.14 -4.54
CA LEU A 390 9.21 14.74 -5.66
C LEU A 390 9.87 13.59 -6.41
N PRO A 391 9.14 12.63 -6.97
CA PRO A 391 9.72 11.44 -7.57
C PRO A 391 10.69 11.77 -8.72
N GLU A 392 11.80 11.03 -8.80
CA GLU A 392 12.68 11.05 -9.98
C GLU A 392 12.14 10.20 -11.13
N ILE A 393 11.45 9.10 -10.77
CA ILE A 393 10.90 8.10 -11.70
C ILE A 393 9.47 7.77 -11.29
N ILE A 394 8.70 7.12 -12.18
CA ILE A 394 7.35 6.63 -11.90
C ILE A 394 6.41 7.77 -11.47
N HIS A 395 6.29 8.78 -12.31
CA HIS A 395 5.35 9.89 -12.11
C HIS A 395 5.02 10.57 -13.43
N LEU A 396 3.99 11.40 -13.45
CA LEU A 396 3.81 12.37 -14.52
C LEU A 396 4.61 13.64 -14.18
N PRO A 397 5.61 14.05 -14.97
CA PRO A 397 6.44 15.24 -14.67
C PRO A 397 5.62 16.50 -14.44
N GLU A 398 4.58 16.75 -15.22
CA GLU A 398 3.71 17.92 -15.12
C GLU A 398 2.98 17.96 -13.78
N ALA A 399 2.59 16.80 -13.23
CA ALA A 399 2.01 16.72 -11.91
C ALA A 399 3.02 17.13 -10.82
N SER A 400 4.25 16.63 -10.90
CA SER A 400 5.32 17.02 -9.97
C SER A 400 5.70 18.50 -10.10
N TYR A 401 5.74 19.04 -11.32
CA TYR A 401 5.99 20.48 -11.52
C TYR A 401 4.89 21.35 -10.91
N LEU A 402 3.62 20.95 -11.03
CA LEU A 402 2.52 21.64 -10.38
C LEU A 402 2.72 21.70 -8.87
N ILE A 403 3.00 20.55 -8.23
CA ILE A 403 3.25 20.48 -6.78
C ILE A 403 4.44 21.34 -6.38
N GLY A 404 5.56 21.27 -7.10
CA GLY A 404 6.75 22.08 -6.81
C GLY A 404 6.51 23.59 -6.92
N ASN A 405 5.74 24.05 -7.92
CA ASN A 405 5.37 25.47 -8.04
C ASN A 405 4.42 25.93 -6.93
N LEU A 406 3.47 25.11 -6.55
CA LEU A 406 2.57 25.41 -5.42
C LEU A 406 3.32 25.46 -4.09
N SER A 407 4.36 24.64 -3.91
CA SER A 407 5.23 24.73 -2.74
C SER A 407 5.92 26.10 -2.65
N GLN A 408 6.43 26.62 -3.75
CA GLN A 408 7.05 27.95 -3.77
C GLN A 408 6.07 29.08 -3.42
N LEU A 409 4.80 28.91 -3.76
CA LEU A 409 3.77 29.91 -3.49
C LEU A 409 3.25 29.87 -2.05
N TYR A 410 3.07 28.66 -1.47
CA TYR A 410 2.29 28.50 -0.22
C TYR A 410 3.07 27.85 0.93
N SER A 411 4.26 27.30 0.68
CA SER A 411 5.18 26.78 1.70
C SER A 411 6.63 26.98 1.26
N PRO A 412 7.06 28.24 1.09
CA PRO A 412 8.40 28.56 0.56
C PRO A 412 9.54 28.15 1.52
N GLU A 413 9.23 27.77 2.75
CA GLU A 413 10.17 27.19 3.72
C GLU A 413 10.65 25.80 3.31
N LEU A 414 9.93 25.08 2.45
CA LEU A 414 10.31 23.76 1.98
C LEU A 414 11.37 23.82 0.88
N VAL A 415 12.47 23.14 1.05
CA VAL A 415 13.46 22.93 -0.01
C VAL A 415 12.98 21.80 -0.92
N VAL A 416 12.46 22.20 -2.08
CA VAL A 416 11.94 21.25 -3.07
C VAL A 416 13.06 20.61 -3.86
N GLY A 417 13.04 19.29 -4.01
CA GLY A 417 13.99 18.55 -4.81
C GLY A 417 13.44 17.20 -5.25
N LYS A 418 14.32 16.37 -5.79
CA LYS A 418 13.97 15.04 -6.28
C LYS A 418 14.34 13.99 -5.25
N THR A 419 13.50 12.95 -5.17
CA THR A 419 13.76 11.77 -4.36
C THR A 419 13.84 10.51 -5.21
N ALA A 420 14.79 9.65 -4.88
CA ALA A 420 14.85 8.29 -5.39
C ALA A 420 13.93 7.32 -4.62
N ALA A 421 13.33 7.75 -3.51
CA ALA A 421 12.27 7.04 -2.83
C ALA A 421 11.05 6.99 -3.76
N CYS A 422 11.01 5.94 -4.56
CA CYS A 422 9.90 5.65 -5.47
C CYS A 422 9.00 4.59 -4.85
N CYS A 423 7.97 4.27 -5.58
CA CYS A 423 7.33 2.96 -5.46
C CYS A 423 6.31 2.87 -4.34
N SER A 424 5.56 3.96 -4.09
CA SER A 424 4.35 4.00 -3.30
C SER A 424 3.08 3.91 -4.20
N ASP A 425 1.92 4.07 -3.63
CA ASP A 425 0.62 3.84 -4.25
C ASP A 425 0.35 4.62 -5.56
N HIS A 426 1.00 5.77 -5.78
CA HIS A 426 0.92 6.51 -7.05
C HIS A 426 1.38 5.67 -8.25
N GLN A 427 2.30 4.72 -8.04
CA GLN A 427 2.75 3.81 -9.10
C GLN A 427 1.60 3.00 -9.68
N SER A 428 0.65 2.58 -8.85
CA SER A 428 -0.53 1.85 -9.31
C SER A 428 -1.33 2.67 -10.33
N PHE A 429 -1.49 3.96 -10.08
CA PHE A 429 -2.19 4.86 -11.00
C PHE A 429 -1.42 5.12 -12.29
N VAL A 430 -0.11 5.38 -12.19
CA VAL A 430 0.75 5.55 -13.39
C VAL A 430 0.72 4.28 -14.25
N THR A 431 0.69 3.10 -13.65
CA THR A 431 0.60 1.83 -14.38
C THR A 431 -0.65 1.76 -15.27
N TYR A 432 -1.76 2.33 -14.83
CA TYR A 432 -3.01 2.40 -15.58
C TYR A 432 -3.16 3.64 -16.47
N GLY A 433 -2.11 4.45 -16.60
CA GLY A 433 -2.14 5.66 -17.43
C GLY A 433 -2.87 6.84 -16.79
N PHE A 434 -3.07 6.85 -15.50
CA PHE A 434 -3.58 8.00 -14.78
C PHE A 434 -2.45 8.99 -14.44
N PRO A 435 -2.67 10.31 -14.53
CA PRO A 435 -1.70 11.32 -14.12
C PRO A 435 -1.49 11.28 -12.61
N ALA A 436 -0.30 10.88 -12.18
CA ALA A 436 -0.01 10.68 -10.78
C ALA A 436 1.39 11.15 -10.38
N THR A 437 1.55 11.52 -9.11
CA THR A 437 2.81 11.87 -8.46
C THR A 437 2.75 11.55 -6.97
N GLN A 438 3.86 11.78 -6.26
CA GLN A 438 4.01 11.59 -4.82
C GLN A 438 4.60 12.85 -4.18
N VAL A 439 4.29 13.07 -2.92
CA VAL A 439 5.00 13.97 -2.00
C VAL A 439 5.68 13.13 -0.92
N PHE A 440 6.92 13.50 -0.62
CA PHE A 440 7.81 12.80 0.30
C PHE A 440 8.57 13.81 1.16
N GLU A 441 9.00 13.42 2.35
CA GLU A 441 9.63 14.29 3.36
C GLU A 441 11.00 14.84 2.99
N ARG A 442 11.69 14.24 2.01
CA ARG A 442 13.10 14.54 1.76
C ARG A 442 13.45 14.56 0.28
N ASN A 443 14.23 15.54 -0.14
CA ASN A 443 14.86 15.57 -1.46
C ASN A 443 16.14 14.73 -1.44
N GLY A 444 16.02 13.43 -1.68
CA GLY A 444 17.12 12.47 -1.61
C GLY A 444 16.62 11.09 -1.19
N PRO A 445 17.51 10.20 -0.80
CA PRO A 445 17.14 8.86 -0.37
C PRO A 445 16.42 8.88 0.99
N ILE A 446 15.76 7.77 1.34
CA ILE A 446 15.24 7.52 2.69
C ILE A 446 16.42 7.51 3.66
N VAL A 447 16.34 8.31 4.74
CA VAL A 447 17.36 8.38 5.80
C VAL A 447 16.77 8.19 7.18
N ASP A 448 15.47 8.02 7.31
CA ASP A 448 14.82 7.73 8.58
C ASP A 448 15.36 6.41 9.16
N PRO A 449 16.01 6.43 10.35
CA PRO A 449 16.53 5.22 10.96
C PRO A 449 15.43 4.30 11.49
N MET A 450 14.19 4.79 11.57
CA MET A 450 13.03 4.02 12.04
C MET A 450 12.14 3.52 10.90
N TYR A 451 12.55 3.71 9.65
CA TYR A 451 11.86 3.12 8.49
C TYR A 451 11.67 1.61 8.67
N HIS A 452 10.45 1.12 8.52
CA HIS A 452 10.04 -0.28 8.74
C HIS A 452 10.44 -0.83 10.15
N ASN A 453 10.40 0.03 11.16
CA ASN A 453 10.83 -0.31 12.51
C ASN A 453 9.71 -0.13 13.54
N SER A 454 9.69 -1.00 14.56
CA SER A 454 8.72 -0.89 15.67
C SER A 454 8.95 0.32 16.58
N GLY A 455 10.01 1.08 16.35
CA GLY A 455 10.29 2.38 16.97
C GLY A 455 9.81 3.57 16.16
N ASP A 456 9.18 3.35 15.00
CA ASP A 456 8.59 4.41 14.18
C ASP A 456 7.34 5.00 14.85
N ILE A 457 7.56 5.94 15.73
CA ILE A 457 6.56 6.68 16.50
C ILE A 457 6.77 8.18 16.34
N SER A 458 5.74 8.97 16.61
CA SER A 458 5.85 10.43 16.50
C SER A 458 6.66 11.07 17.64
N GLN A 459 6.81 10.39 18.77
CA GLN A 459 7.57 10.89 19.91
C GLN A 459 9.02 10.41 19.87
N ARG A 460 9.75 10.83 18.84
CA ARG A 460 11.17 10.53 18.65
C ARG A 460 11.93 11.73 18.07
N GLU A 461 13.26 11.68 18.14
CA GLU A 461 14.11 12.66 17.50
C GLU A 461 13.92 12.65 15.98
N GLY A 462 13.90 13.82 15.38
CA GLY A 462 13.74 14.00 13.94
C GLY A 462 12.28 13.94 13.45
N TYR A 463 11.28 13.56 14.28
CA TYR A 463 9.88 13.63 13.86
C TYR A 463 9.36 15.07 13.95
N ASP A 464 8.99 15.65 12.81
CA ASP A 464 8.64 17.06 12.68
C ASP A 464 7.23 17.27 12.11
N PHE A 465 6.29 17.66 12.96
CA PHE A 465 4.92 17.97 12.55
C PHE A 465 4.81 19.27 11.73
N GLU A 466 5.75 20.20 11.85
CA GLU A 466 5.73 21.44 11.04
C GLU A 466 6.01 21.12 9.57
N GLN A 467 6.87 20.14 9.29
CA GLN A 467 7.11 19.67 7.93
C GLN A 467 5.84 19.06 7.32
N ILE A 468 5.11 18.23 8.09
CA ILE A 468 3.82 17.68 7.66
C ILE A 468 2.81 18.80 7.36
N VAL A 469 2.75 19.84 8.22
CA VAL A 469 1.88 21.01 8.01
C VAL A 469 2.24 21.74 6.73
N SER A 470 3.53 22.00 6.48
CA SER A 470 3.99 22.68 5.27
C SER A 470 3.64 21.89 4.01
N ILE A 471 3.86 20.57 4.01
CA ILE A 471 3.49 19.69 2.88
C ILE A 471 1.95 19.65 2.73
N ALA A 472 1.20 19.63 3.83
CA ALA A 472 -0.27 19.62 3.78
C ALA A 472 -0.85 20.91 3.15
N LYS A 473 -0.23 22.07 3.36
CA LYS A 473 -0.60 23.31 2.66
C LYS A 473 -0.39 23.19 1.16
N VAL A 474 0.74 22.62 0.74
CA VAL A 474 1.04 22.40 -0.69
C VAL A 474 0.01 21.47 -1.33
N THR A 475 -0.26 20.35 -0.72
CA THR A 475 -1.17 19.35 -1.28
C THR A 475 -2.63 19.84 -1.25
N LEU A 476 -3.07 20.53 -0.18
CA LEU A 476 -4.38 21.17 -0.17
C LEU A 476 -4.48 22.25 -1.25
N SER A 477 -3.44 23.05 -1.49
CA SER A 477 -3.44 24.03 -2.57
C SER A 477 -3.59 23.38 -3.94
N ALA A 478 -2.92 22.22 -4.17
CA ALA A 478 -3.05 21.45 -5.39
C ALA A 478 -4.46 20.87 -5.56
N LEU A 479 -5.01 20.30 -4.49
CA LEU A 479 -6.37 19.79 -4.48
C LEU A 479 -7.38 20.87 -4.89
N LEU A 480 -7.32 22.03 -4.24
CA LEU A 480 -8.23 23.14 -4.47
C LEU A 480 -8.08 23.75 -5.87
N THR A 481 -6.84 23.81 -6.37
CA THR A 481 -6.54 24.35 -7.69
C THR A 481 -7.07 23.45 -8.81
N VAL A 482 -6.83 22.13 -8.72
CA VAL A 482 -7.20 21.18 -9.80
C VAL A 482 -8.67 20.81 -9.74
N ALA A 483 -9.24 20.62 -8.54
CA ALA A 483 -10.65 20.27 -8.38
C ALA A 483 -11.60 21.45 -8.59
N GLU A 484 -11.08 22.68 -8.58
CA GLU A 484 -11.85 23.91 -8.58
C GLU A 484 -12.88 23.94 -7.45
N TYR A 485 -12.90 24.99 -6.66
CA TYR A 485 -13.71 25.01 -5.44
C TYR A 485 -14.52 26.27 -5.29
N LYS A 486 -15.56 26.19 -4.45
CA LYS A 486 -16.31 27.31 -3.91
C LYS A 486 -16.41 27.18 -2.40
N ARG A 487 -16.65 28.28 -1.74
CA ARG A 487 -17.03 28.27 -0.31
C ARG A 487 -18.56 28.29 -0.24
N ALA A 488 -19.13 27.32 0.53
CA ALA A 488 -20.58 27.19 0.74
C ALA A 488 -21.13 28.29 1.63
#